data_c2e425b0bbab63d02b1fe96e99ec4a1b
#
_entry.id   c2e425b0bbab63d02b1fe96e99ec4a1b
#
_cell.length_a   1.000
_cell.length_b   1.000
_cell.length_c   1.000
_cell.angle_alpha   90.00
_cell.angle_beta   90.00
_cell.angle_gamma   90.00
#
_symmetry.space_group_name_H-M   'P 1'
#
loop_
_entity.id
_entity.type
_entity.pdbx_description
1 polymer ?
#
loop_
_entity_poly.entity_id
_entity_poly.type
_entity_poly.pdbx_seq_one_letter_code
_entity_poly.pdbx_strand_id
1 'polypeptide(L)'
;MTIANRGTPKHAKPRRRYRRPIAALLIAACLAIAPCAVADTGVDTASYQGCWDGATAKAAGADFAFVKTTEGLTYVNPYASCQIQTARANGIRLGTYDFARPAGNSPETDADNFVHVARQYGLVGQAIPVLDWEPSAPGGYWAKQTWWALRWLNRVRDTWGVKPVIYMSAATIATADWSQVAAGDYGLWVAGYPRGYTGEKLRNPGAVPYSVSPWEFAMAWQYSSTGNVPGIGSKVDVNWFYGTAATWALYAGQSTAAQPTPAQQRPKPATAQTGAPVGDAETIATQVVRGLYGNGLHRRQLLGNRYDEVMAIVNRRLAGSSGSVSGNNGGAYCVVVSSGDTMGAIAIRTGRTPASAWSVPSGNVNRIWPGQQVCYGGTTASSVGAHVVGTSHVVTAGESLWAIYGSAGWQAAAHRNGLSYPYIIHPGQVLR
;
A
#
# COMPACT_ATOMS: atom_id res chain seq x y z
N MET A 1 100.12 3.11 -19.75
CA MET A 1 101.03 4.28 -19.82
C MET A 1 100.23 5.53 -19.58
N THR A 2 100.53 6.15 -18.47
CA THR A 2 100.70 7.60 -18.21
C THR A 2 99.42 8.42 -18.07
N ILE A 3 98.97 8.68 -16.87
CA ILE A 3 99.22 9.88 -16.01
C ILE A 3 98.68 11.16 -16.59
N ALA A 4 97.84 11.93 -16.02
CA ALA A 4 97.81 12.88 -14.92
C ALA A 4 96.57 13.76 -15.04
N ASN A 5 95.86 14.05 -14.04
CA ASN A 5 95.96 14.89 -12.86
C ASN A 5 95.44 16.32 -13.06
N ARG A 6 94.60 16.65 -12.07
CA ARG A 6 94.36 17.98 -11.49
C ARG A 6 93.29 18.90 -12.07
N GLY A 7 92.41 19.27 -11.21
CA GLY A 7 92.02 20.63 -10.93
C GLY A 7 90.62 20.86 -10.43
N THR A 8 90.45 20.86 -9.11
CA THR A 8 89.32 21.57 -8.48
C THR A 8 89.57 23.05 -8.44
N PRO A 9 88.55 23.89 -8.54
CA PRO A 9 88.23 24.69 -7.38
C PRO A 9 86.74 25.09 -7.20
N LYS A 10 86.38 25.05 -5.91
CA LYS A 10 85.66 26.06 -5.08
C LYS A 10 84.26 26.53 -5.45
N HIS A 11 83.37 26.07 -4.53
CA HIS A 11 82.32 26.81 -3.82
C HIS A 11 81.55 27.93 -4.51
N ALA A 12 80.22 27.65 -4.76
CA ALA A 12 79.21 28.67 -4.67
C ALA A 12 77.92 28.03 -4.12
N LYS A 13 77.44 28.53 -2.98
CA LYS A 13 76.19 28.10 -2.31
C LYS A 13 75.00 28.50 -3.16
N PRO A 14 74.04 27.62 -3.47
CA PRO A 14 72.76 28.05 -4.06
C PRO A 14 71.79 28.46 -2.95
N ARG A 15 71.17 29.61 -3.16
CA ARG A 15 70.08 30.16 -2.36
C ARG A 15 68.91 29.23 -2.36
N ARG A 16 68.38 28.83 -1.16
CA ARG A 16 67.13 28.18 -0.94
C ARG A 16 65.97 29.06 -1.40
N ARG A 17 65.34 28.73 -2.50
CA ARG A 17 64.01 29.23 -2.87
C ARG A 17 62.99 28.32 -2.20
N TYR A 18 62.26 28.81 -1.22
CA TYR A 18 61.08 28.24 -0.64
C TYR A 18 60.00 28.18 -1.74
N ARG A 19 59.75 27.01 -2.28
CA ARG A 19 58.50 26.73 -3.01
C ARG A 19 57.49 26.25 -2.00
N ARG A 20 56.49 27.06 -1.74
CA ARG A 20 55.28 26.65 -0.99
C ARG A 20 54.55 25.56 -1.79
N PRO A 21 54.16 24.39 -1.21
CA PRO A 21 53.28 23.47 -1.88
C PRO A 21 51.87 24.07 -1.87
N ILE A 22 51.30 24.27 -3.05
CA ILE A 22 49.88 24.51 -3.23
C ILE A 22 49.21 23.17 -2.95
N ALA A 23 48.63 23.04 -1.74
CA ALA A 23 47.75 21.93 -1.44
C ALA A 23 46.46 22.12 -2.27
N ALA A 24 46.35 21.37 -3.36
CA ALA A 24 45.11 21.24 -4.09
C ALA A 24 44.14 20.48 -3.21
N LEU A 25 43.19 21.21 -2.62
CA LEU A 25 42.06 20.65 -1.89
C LEU A 25 41.11 20.04 -2.91
N LEU A 26 41.24 18.75 -3.17
CA LEU A 26 40.20 17.95 -3.86
C LEU A 26 39.01 17.81 -2.91
N ILE A 27 38.03 18.71 -3.06
CA ILE A 27 36.70 18.53 -2.50
C ILE A 27 36.06 17.42 -3.34
N ALA A 28 36.16 16.19 -2.87
CA ALA A 28 35.31 15.11 -3.33
C ALA A 28 33.88 15.43 -2.85
N ALA A 29 33.08 16.03 -3.74
CA ALA A 29 31.66 16.12 -3.56
C ALA A 29 31.12 14.69 -3.63
N CYS A 30 30.97 14.05 -2.47
CA CYS A 30 30.10 12.89 -2.34
C CYS A 30 28.67 13.37 -2.62
N LEU A 31 28.24 13.28 -3.87
CA LEU A 31 26.82 13.24 -4.18
C LEU A 31 26.28 12.00 -3.44
N ALA A 32 25.71 12.23 -2.29
CA ALA A 32 24.81 11.26 -1.67
C ALA A 32 23.63 11.12 -2.64
N ILE A 33 23.70 10.12 -3.52
CA ILE A 33 22.53 9.65 -4.28
C ILE A 33 21.59 9.14 -3.19
N ALA A 34 20.61 9.96 -2.84
CA ALA A 34 19.47 9.49 -2.04
C ALA A 34 18.93 8.25 -2.77
N PRO A 35 18.77 7.11 -2.10
CA PRO A 35 18.20 5.95 -2.74
C PRO A 35 16.84 6.37 -3.28
N CYS A 36 16.71 6.41 -4.60
CA CYS A 36 15.43 6.50 -5.26
C CYS A 36 14.57 5.41 -4.64
N ALA A 37 13.39 5.75 -4.13
CA ALA A 37 12.46 4.76 -3.60
C ALA A 37 12.12 3.82 -4.76
N VAL A 38 12.85 2.72 -4.84
CA VAL A 38 12.62 1.66 -5.81
C VAL A 38 11.49 0.84 -5.22
N ALA A 39 10.31 0.98 -5.76
CA ALA A 39 9.25 0.03 -5.49
C ALA A 39 9.67 -1.33 -6.05
N ASP A 40 9.33 -2.38 -5.34
CA ASP A 40 9.95 -3.69 -5.50
C ASP A 40 9.07 -4.63 -6.31
N THR A 41 9.70 -5.44 -7.16
CA THR A 41 9.04 -6.55 -7.88
C THR A 41 9.25 -7.87 -7.16
N GLY A 42 8.28 -8.77 -7.26
CA GLY A 42 8.39 -10.07 -6.60
C GLY A 42 7.45 -11.10 -7.15
N VAL A 43 7.48 -12.25 -6.52
CA VAL A 43 6.67 -13.41 -6.87
C VAL A 43 5.88 -13.90 -5.67
N ASP A 44 4.84 -14.69 -5.91
CA ASP A 44 4.33 -15.57 -4.86
C ASP A 44 4.35 -17.02 -5.34
N THR A 45 4.63 -17.92 -4.40
CA THR A 45 4.92 -19.32 -4.71
C THR A 45 4.17 -20.26 -3.78
N ALA A 46 3.74 -21.38 -4.36
CA ALA A 46 3.13 -22.50 -3.67
C ALA A 46 3.84 -23.80 -4.06
N SER A 47 3.18 -24.93 -3.85
CA SER A 47 3.72 -26.23 -4.26
C SER A 47 3.91 -26.37 -5.79
N TYR A 48 3.16 -25.61 -6.58
CA TYR A 48 3.24 -25.66 -8.05
C TYR A 48 4.60 -25.23 -8.60
N GLN A 49 5.32 -24.37 -7.90
CA GLN A 49 6.63 -23.86 -8.31
C GLN A 49 7.78 -24.78 -7.88
N GLY A 50 7.52 -25.74 -6.98
CA GLY A 50 8.59 -26.61 -6.46
C GLY A 50 9.69 -25.81 -5.73
N CYS A 51 10.89 -26.37 -5.67
CA CYS A 51 12.09 -25.62 -5.31
C CYS A 51 12.59 -24.83 -6.52
N TRP A 52 13.02 -23.59 -6.33
CA TRP A 52 13.47 -22.72 -7.41
C TRP A 52 14.86 -22.10 -7.11
N ASP A 53 15.50 -21.57 -8.14
CA ASP A 53 16.81 -20.94 -8.05
C ASP A 53 16.67 -19.46 -7.68
N GLY A 54 16.92 -19.14 -6.40
CA GLY A 54 16.84 -17.77 -5.88
C GLY A 54 17.90 -16.83 -6.45
N ALA A 55 19.07 -17.32 -6.81
CA ALA A 55 20.13 -16.48 -7.39
C ALA A 55 19.70 -15.98 -8.78
N THR A 56 19.21 -16.88 -9.61
CA THR A 56 18.69 -16.52 -10.94
C THR A 56 17.44 -15.65 -10.86
N ALA A 57 16.52 -15.95 -9.93
CA ALA A 57 15.32 -15.14 -9.73
C ALA A 57 15.66 -13.71 -9.24
N LYS A 58 16.63 -13.60 -8.31
CA LYS A 58 17.12 -12.28 -7.83
C LYS A 58 17.76 -11.48 -8.96
N ALA A 59 18.59 -12.12 -9.77
CA ALA A 59 19.20 -11.48 -10.94
C ALA A 59 18.16 -11.04 -11.99
N ALA A 60 17.02 -11.71 -12.04
CA ALA A 60 15.88 -11.34 -12.88
C ALA A 60 14.99 -10.23 -12.29
N GLY A 61 15.29 -9.76 -11.07
CA GLY A 61 14.59 -8.66 -10.42
C GLY A 61 13.61 -9.07 -9.31
N ALA A 62 13.64 -10.31 -8.83
CA ALA A 62 12.83 -10.71 -7.68
C ALA A 62 13.40 -10.13 -6.38
N ASP A 63 12.79 -9.08 -5.88
CA ASP A 63 13.18 -8.41 -4.63
C ASP A 63 12.48 -9.00 -3.41
N PHE A 64 11.31 -9.61 -3.61
CA PHE A 64 10.57 -10.30 -2.56
C PHE A 64 9.86 -11.56 -3.09
N ALA A 65 9.49 -12.43 -2.16
CA ALA A 65 8.66 -13.60 -2.41
C ALA A 65 7.65 -13.80 -1.27
N PHE A 66 6.38 -13.96 -1.59
CA PHE A 66 5.38 -14.51 -0.68
C PHE A 66 5.35 -16.02 -0.87
N VAL A 67 5.61 -16.79 0.19
CA VAL A 67 5.67 -18.25 0.15
C VAL A 67 4.47 -18.83 0.89
N LYS A 68 3.67 -19.66 0.22
CA LYS A 68 2.63 -20.45 0.89
C LYS A 68 3.27 -21.34 1.95
N THR A 69 2.83 -21.25 3.19
CA THR A 69 3.27 -22.18 4.23
C THR A 69 2.16 -23.15 4.61
N THR A 70 0.94 -22.67 4.75
CA THR A 70 -0.20 -23.49 5.21
C THR A 70 -1.44 -23.29 4.35
N GLU A 71 -2.37 -24.21 4.50
CA GLU A 71 -3.74 -24.12 4.05
C GLU A 71 -4.62 -24.78 5.09
N GLY A 72 -5.36 -23.99 5.84
CA GLY A 72 -6.13 -24.46 6.97
C GLY A 72 -5.30 -25.20 8.01
N LEU A 73 -5.84 -26.30 8.58
CA LEU A 73 -5.22 -26.99 9.72
C LEU A 73 -4.25 -28.10 9.35
N THR A 74 -4.30 -28.64 8.14
CA THR A 74 -3.66 -29.94 7.86
C THR A 74 -2.63 -29.88 6.73
N TYR A 75 -2.71 -28.88 5.86
CA TYR A 75 -1.78 -28.78 4.75
C TYR A 75 -0.60 -27.87 5.11
N VAL A 76 0.58 -28.38 4.86
CA VAL A 76 1.84 -27.61 4.85
C VAL A 76 2.48 -27.76 3.47
N ASN A 77 2.89 -26.66 2.86
CA ASN A 77 3.53 -26.68 1.56
C ASN A 77 4.84 -27.49 1.64
N PRO A 78 4.95 -28.63 0.92
CA PRO A 78 6.13 -29.51 1.01
C PRO A 78 7.43 -28.84 0.52
N TYR A 79 7.32 -27.76 -0.26
CA TYR A 79 8.44 -27.00 -0.79
C TYR A 79 8.74 -25.72 0.00
N ALA A 80 7.95 -25.39 1.03
CA ALA A 80 8.14 -24.14 1.79
C ALA A 80 9.58 -24.00 2.31
N SER A 81 10.17 -25.08 2.83
CA SER A 81 11.53 -25.06 3.36
C SER A 81 12.56 -24.61 2.32
N CYS A 82 12.60 -25.24 1.14
CA CYS A 82 13.56 -24.87 0.11
C CYS A 82 13.28 -23.50 -0.51
N GLN A 83 12.00 -23.13 -0.68
CA GLN A 83 11.59 -21.80 -1.18
C GLN A 83 12.03 -20.68 -0.23
N ILE A 84 11.84 -20.85 1.06
CA ILE A 84 12.28 -19.91 2.09
C ILE A 84 13.80 -19.80 2.16
N GLN A 85 14.50 -20.95 2.13
CA GLN A 85 15.95 -21.00 2.20
C GLN A 85 16.60 -20.32 1.00
N THR A 86 16.14 -20.61 -0.23
CA THR A 86 16.70 -19.97 -1.44
C THR A 86 16.44 -18.46 -1.45
N ALA A 87 15.26 -18.01 -1.01
CA ALA A 87 14.98 -16.59 -0.89
C ALA A 87 15.92 -15.89 0.09
N ARG A 88 16.08 -16.45 1.30
CA ARG A 88 17.00 -15.90 2.32
C ARG A 88 18.45 -15.85 1.84
N ALA A 89 18.93 -16.94 1.25
CA ALA A 89 20.32 -17.04 0.79
C ALA A 89 20.66 -15.99 -0.28
N ASN A 90 19.66 -15.48 -1.00
CA ASN A 90 19.84 -14.53 -2.09
C ASN A 90 19.29 -13.12 -1.80
N GLY A 91 19.00 -12.81 -0.53
CA GLY A 91 18.53 -11.49 -0.12
C GLY A 91 17.17 -11.11 -0.72
N ILE A 92 16.33 -12.09 -1.04
CA ILE A 92 14.93 -11.92 -1.44
C ILE A 92 14.11 -11.81 -0.15
N ARG A 93 13.41 -10.70 0.03
CA ARG A 93 12.58 -10.46 1.22
C ARG A 93 11.39 -11.41 1.25
N LEU A 94 11.02 -11.86 2.44
CA LEU A 94 9.99 -12.87 2.64
C LEU A 94 8.67 -12.28 3.13
N GLY A 95 7.60 -12.69 2.50
CA GLY A 95 6.28 -12.81 3.08
C GLY A 95 5.89 -14.28 3.14
N THR A 96 4.85 -14.60 3.89
CA THR A 96 4.32 -15.96 3.97
C THR A 96 2.81 -15.92 4.11
N TYR A 97 2.13 -16.88 3.51
CA TYR A 97 0.68 -16.87 3.54
C TYR A 97 0.05 -18.21 3.93
N ASP A 98 -1.11 -18.08 4.53
CA ASP A 98 -2.06 -19.16 4.80
C ASP A 98 -3.25 -19.04 3.85
N PHE A 99 -3.56 -20.10 3.15
CA PHE A 99 -4.80 -20.18 2.36
C PHE A 99 -5.96 -20.53 3.26
N ALA A 100 -6.89 -19.60 3.42
CA ALA A 100 -8.00 -19.71 4.34
C ALA A 100 -8.93 -20.89 4.04
N ARG A 101 -9.33 -21.64 5.07
CA ARG A 101 -10.30 -22.73 4.99
C ARG A 101 -11.45 -22.55 6.00
N PRO A 102 -12.27 -21.49 5.85
CA PRO A 102 -13.30 -21.15 6.85
C PRO A 102 -14.43 -22.18 6.98
N ALA A 103 -14.63 -23.03 5.97
CA ALA A 103 -15.74 -24.00 5.97
C ALA A 103 -15.62 -25.12 7.03
N GLY A 104 -14.48 -25.30 7.65
CA GLY A 104 -14.24 -26.38 8.62
C GLY A 104 -13.45 -25.96 9.85
N ASN A 105 -12.92 -24.72 9.86
CA ASN A 105 -11.99 -24.26 10.87
C ASN A 105 -12.52 -23.02 11.57
N SER A 106 -12.24 -22.88 12.88
CA SER A 106 -12.37 -21.58 13.52
C SER A 106 -11.22 -20.66 13.08
N PRO A 107 -11.44 -19.34 12.99
CA PRO A 107 -10.38 -18.42 12.59
C PRO A 107 -9.17 -18.47 13.52
N GLU A 108 -9.37 -18.69 14.80
CA GLU A 108 -8.29 -18.76 15.79
C GLU A 108 -7.43 -20.01 15.62
N THR A 109 -8.07 -21.19 15.44
CA THR A 109 -7.30 -22.45 15.25
C THR A 109 -6.53 -22.45 13.93
N ASP A 110 -7.08 -21.86 12.89
CA ASP A 110 -6.46 -21.72 11.59
C ASP A 110 -5.24 -20.77 11.70
N ALA A 111 -5.42 -19.60 12.31
CA ALA A 111 -4.36 -18.65 12.59
C ALA A 111 -3.24 -19.23 13.48
N ASP A 112 -3.60 -19.98 14.53
CA ASP A 112 -2.62 -20.61 15.42
C ASP A 112 -1.77 -21.64 14.69
N ASN A 113 -2.38 -22.45 13.79
CA ASN A 113 -1.64 -23.39 12.94
C ASN A 113 -0.68 -22.66 12.02
N PHE A 114 -1.11 -21.60 11.34
CA PHE A 114 -0.25 -20.77 10.49
C PHE A 114 0.96 -20.22 11.25
N VAL A 115 0.72 -19.61 12.41
CA VAL A 115 1.79 -19.05 13.24
C VAL A 115 2.72 -20.13 13.76
N HIS A 116 2.20 -21.31 14.14
CA HIS A 116 3.00 -22.45 14.60
C HIS A 116 3.98 -22.90 13.50
N VAL A 117 3.49 -23.12 12.29
CA VAL A 117 4.31 -23.54 11.15
C VAL A 117 5.30 -22.44 10.76
N ALA A 118 4.87 -21.18 10.72
CA ALA A 118 5.76 -20.06 10.42
C ALA A 118 6.92 -19.93 11.44
N ARG A 119 6.68 -20.22 12.72
CA ARG A 119 7.74 -20.25 13.75
C ARG A 119 8.76 -21.34 13.48
N GLN A 120 8.34 -22.52 13.01
CA GLN A 120 9.27 -23.61 12.67
C GLN A 120 10.22 -23.20 11.53
N TYR A 121 9.77 -22.36 10.60
CA TYR A 121 10.59 -21.81 9.53
C TYR A 121 11.33 -20.52 9.93
N GLY A 122 11.19 -20.04 11.17
CA GLY A 122 11.82 -18.80 11.64
C GLY A 122 11.31 -17.55 10.89
N LEU A 123 10.03 -17.52 10.54
CA LEU A 123 9.42 -16.42 9.77
C LEU A 123 8.81 -15.33 10.66
N VAL A 124 8.44 -15.66 11.90
CA VAL A 124 7.84 -14.67 12.82
C VAL A 124 8.84 -13.56 13.12
N GLY A 125 8.45 -12.31 12.88
CA GLY A 125 9.31 -11.14 12.99
C GLY A 125 10.35 -11.00 11.86
N GLN A 126 10.26 -11.81 10.79
CA GLN A 126 11.17 -11.80 9.66
C GLN A 126 10.45 -11.73 8.31
N ALA A 127 9.17 -12.08 8.27
CA ALA A 127 8.35 -12.13 7.07
C ALA A 127 7.01 -11.44 7.29
N ILE A 128 6.43 -10.91 6.22
CA ILE A 128 5.07 -10.35 6.24
C ILE A 128 4.07 -11.51 6.34
N PRO A 129 3.23 -11.59 7.39
CA PRO A 129 2.17 -12.58 7.47
C PRO A 129 0.98 -12.18 6.62
N VAL A 130 0.42 -13.14 5.87
CA VAL A 130 -0.70 -12.88 4.96
C VAL A 130 -1.82 -13.90 5.15
N LEU A 131 -3.05 -13.43 5.18
CA LEU A 131 -4.26 -14.23 4.99
C LEU A 131 -4.62 -14.22 3.50
N ASP A 132 -4.58 -15.36 2.87
CA ASP A 132 -5.03 -15.55 1.49
C ASP A 132 -6.51 -15.92 1.49
N TRP A 133 -7.35 -14.95 1.05
CA TRP A 133 -8.81 -15.04 1.08
C TRP A 133 -9.37 -15.24 -0.32
N GLU A 134 -9.47 -16.50 -0.74
CA GLU A 134 -9.93 -16.85 -2.07
C GLU A 134 -11.18 -17.75 -2.04
N PRO A 135 -12.40 -17.21 -2.14
CA PRO A 135 -13.59 -18.02 -2.29
C PRO A 135 -13.54 -18.78 -3.62
N SER A 136 -13.71 -20.10 -3.56
CA SER A 136 -13.60 -21.02 -4.71
C SER A 136 -14.65 -20.83 -5.82
N ALA A 137 -15.65 -19.96 -5.60
CA ALA A 137 -16.62 -19.53 -6.61
C ALA A 137 -17.14 -18.13 -6.29
N PRO A 138 -17.52 -17.31 -7.28
CA PRO A 138 -18.26 -16.07 -7.04
C PRO A 138 -19.52 -16.38 -6.24
N GLY A 139 -19.63 -15.82 -5.01
CA GLY A 139 -20.74 -16.11 -4.09
C GLY A 139 -20.59 -17.41 -3.30
N GLY A 140 -19.42 -18.04 -3.28
CA GLY A 140 -19.12 -19.17 -2.40
C GLY A 140 -19.53 -18.87 -0.96
N TYR A 141 -19.97 -19.89 -0.24
CA TYR A 141 -20.59 -19.80 1.07
C TYR A 141 -19.84 -18.91 2.07
N TRP A 142 -18.52 -18.89 2.03
CA TRP A 142 -17.71 -18.12 2.97
C TRP A 142 -17.19 -16.76 2.42
N ALA A 143 -17.47 -16.43 1.16
CA ALA A 143 -16.99 -15.18 0.54
C ALA A 143 -17.36 -13.92 1.34
N LYS A 144 -18.50 -13.94 2.01
CA LYS A 144 -19.04 -12.84 2.82
C LYS A 144 -18.73 -12.95 4.32
N GLN A 145 -17.95 -13.95 4.74
CA GLN A 145 -17.61 -14.13 6.16
C GLN A 145 -16.46 -13.23 6.58
N THR A 146 -16.59 -11.93 6.36
CA THR A 146 -15.55 -10.93 6.69
C THR A 146 -15.20 -10.92 8.17
N TRP A 147 -16.15 -11.30 9.05
CA TRP A 147 -15.93 -11.49 10.47
C TRP A 147 -14.91 -12.59 10.77
N TRP A 148 -14.89 -13.68 9.99
CA TRP A 148 -13.93 -14.76 10.13
C TRP A 148 -12.52 -14.27 9.78
N ALA A 149 -12.38 -13.59 8.64
CA ALA A 149 -11.12 -12.98 8.23
C ALA A 149 -10.62 -11.99 9.29
N LEU A 150 -11.49 -11.12 9.81
CA LEU A 150 -11.11 -10.15 10.84
C LEU A 150 -10.60 -10.82 12.13
N ARG A 151 -11.23 -11.90 12.56
CA ARG A 151 -10.81 -12.63 13.76
C ARG A 151 -9.46 -13.34 13.53
N TRP A 152 -9.26 -13.94 12.36
CA TRP A 152 -7.98 -14.52 11.97
C TRP A 152 -6.87 -13.46 11.97
N LEU A 153 -7.09 -12.32 11.32
CA LEU A 153 -6.16 -11.20 11.28
C LEU A 153 -5.83 -10.68 12.70
N ASN A 154 -6.82 -10.52 13.55
CA ASN A 154 -6.62 -10.15 14.95
C ASN A 154 -5.76 -11.19 15.69
N ARG A 155 -6.04 -12.49 15.52
CA ARG A 155 -5.30 -13.56 16.18
C ARG A 155 -3.84 -13.59 15.76
N VAL A 156 -3.56 -13.44 14.45
CA VAL A 156 -2.19 -13.37 13.96
C VAL A 156 -1.49 -12.09 14.47
N ARG A 157 -2.14 -10.93 14.43
CA ARG A 157 -1.58 -9.71 15.02
C ARG A 157 -1.12 -9.93 16.46
N ASP A 158 -1.96 -10.55 17.28
CA ASP A 158 -1.72 -10.73 18.71
C ASP A 158 -0.62 -11.77 18.99
N THR A 159 -0.42 -12.73 18.08
CA THR A 159 0.53 -13.84 18.25
C THR A 159 1.84 -13.65 17.48
N TRP A 160 1.82 -12.88 16.39
CA TRP A 160 2.99 -12.56 15.57
C TRP A 160 3.68 -11.26 15.99
N GLY A 161 2.89 -10.30 16.47
CA GLY A 161 3.38 -8.99 16.92
C GLY A 161 3.35 -7.89 15.85
N VAL A 162 2.82 -8.19 14.64
CA VAL A 162 2.54 -7.19 13.60
C VAL A 162 1.16 -7.42 12.99
N LYS A 163 0.61 -6.39 12.38
CA LYS A 163 -0.64 -6.52 11.62
C LYS A 163 -0.40 -7.31 10.35
N PRO A 164 -1.07 -8.44 10.15
CA PRO A 164 -1.00 -9.17 8.88
C PRO A 164 -1.65 -8.40 7.74
N VAL A 165 -1.37 -8.87 6.53
CA VAL A 165 -1.97 -8.40 5.28
C VAL A 165 -3.08 -9.38 4.88
N ILE A 166 -4.12 -8.90 4.22
CA ILE A 166 -5.10 -9.75 3.55
C ILE A 166 -4.90 -9.68 2.04
N TYR A 167 -4.83 -10.88 1.40
CA TYR A 167 -4.83 -11.01 -0.05
C TYR A 167 -6.22 -11.41 -0.53
N MET A 168 -6.69 -10.77 -1.58
CA MET A 168 -7.90 -11.16 -2.30
C MET A 168 -7.97 -10.51 -3.68
N SER A 169 -8.79 -11.08 -4.56
CA SER A 169 -9.05 -10.47 -5.85
C SER A 169 -9.90 -9.19 -5.72
N ALA A 170 -9.74 -8.27 -6.68
CA ALA A 170 -10.59 -7.09 -6.79
C ALA A 170 -12.09 -7.45 -6.87
N ALA A 171 -12.42 -8.59 -7.50
CA ALA A 171 -13.78 -9.10 -7.55
C ALA A 171 -14.28 -9.52 -6.16
N THR A 172 -13.44 -10.17 -5.34
CA THR A 172 -13.77 -10.57 -3.97
C THR A 172 -14.02 -9.36 -3.08
N ILE A 173 -13.21 -8.30 -3.22
CA ILE A 173 -13.42 -7.03 -2.49
C ILE A 173 -14.85 -6.51 -2.73
N ALA A 174 -15.31 -6.54 -3.96
CA ALA A 174 -16.62 -6.02 -4.35
C ALA A 174 -17.81 -6.86 -3.83
N THR A 175 -17.60 -8.06 -3.31
CA THR A 175 -18.68 -8.99 -2.93
C THR A 175 -19.17 -8.84 -1.48
N ALA A 176 -18.43 -8.15 -0.61
CA ALA A 176 -18.73 -8.07 0.82
C ALA A 176 -18.35 -6.73 1.43
N ASP A 177 -18.82 -6.46 2.65
CA ASP A 177 -18.41 -5.28 3.42
C ASP A 177 -17.12 -5.59 4.20
N TRP A 178 -16.02 -5.02 3.72
CA TRP A 178 -14.70 -5.13 4.31
C TRP A 178 -14.33 -3.94 5.21
N SER A 179 -15.28 -3.05 5.50
CA SER A 179 -15.02 -1.79 6.24
C SER A 179 -14.36 -2.02 7.59
N GLN A 180 -14.74 -3.09 8.33
CA GLN A 180 -14.13 -3.39 9.62
C GLN A 180 -12.68 -3.88 9.50
N VAL A 181 -12.35 -4.62 8.45
CA VAL A 181 -10.97 -5.08 8.19
C VAL A 181 -10.10 -3.89 7.82
N ALA A 182 -10.57 -3.03 6.93
CA ALA A 182 -9.86 -1.80 6.55
C ALA A 182 -9.70 -0.84 7.74
N ALA A 183 -10.76 -0.66 8.56
CA ALA A 183 -10.70 0.15 9.79
C ALA A 183 -9.74 -0.42 10.85
N GLY A 184 -9.53 -1.74 10.85
CA GLY A 184 -8.51 -2.40 11.66
C GLY A 184 -7.07 -2.10 11.21
N ASP A 185 -6.92 -1.36 10.11
CA ASP A 185 -5.62 -0.99 9.51
C ASP A 185 -4.80 -2.23 9.10
N TYR A 186 -5.47 -3.24 8.54
CA TYR A 186 -4.84 -4.38 7.91
C TYR A 186 -4.52 -4.06 6.46
N GLY A 187 -3.28 -4.35 6.04
CA GLY A 187 -2.85 -4.07 4.68
C GLY A 187 -3.60 -4.91 3.65
N LEU A 188 -3.74 -4.39 2.43
CA LEU A 188 -4.34 -5.11 1.32
C LEU A 188 -3.29 -5.46 0.26
N TRP A 189 -3.21 -6.75 -0.08
CA TRP A 189 -2.57 -7.23 -1.30
C TRP A 189 -3.68 -7.64 -2.28
N VAL A 190 -3.88 -6.85 -3.33
CA VAL A 190 -4.97 -7.07 -4.28
C VAL A 190 -4.49 -7.89 -5.48
N ALA A 191 -5.33 -8.81 -5.94
CA ALA A 191 -5.14 -9.50 -7.22
C ALA A 191 -6.13 -8.97 -8.27
N GLY A 192 -5.63 -8.84 -9.50
CA GLY A 192 -6.44 -8.51 -10.66
C GLY A 192 -5.57 -8.46 -11.91
N TYR A 193 -6.01 -9.09 -12.99
CA TYR A 193 -5.22 -9.32 -14.20
C TYR A 193 -5.82 -8.54 -15.36
N PRO A 194 -5.24 -7.39 -15.75
CA PRO A 194 -5.67 -6.66 -16.93
C PRO A 194 -5.50 -7.49 -18.21
N ARG A 195 -6.34 -7.22 -19.21
CA ARG A 195 -6.20 -7.90 -20.51
C ARG A 195 -4.79 -7.73 -21.08
N GLY A 196 -4.21 -8.81 -21.57
CA GLY A 196 -2.86 -8.82 -22.13
C GLY A 196 -1.74 -9.06 -21.11
N TYR A 197 -2.06 -9.17 -19.81
CA TYR A 197 -1.08 -9.51 -18.79
C TYR A 197 -0.90 -11.04 -18.70
N THR A 198 -0.28 -11.61 -19.74
CA THR A 198 0.06 -13.03 -19.83
C THR A 198 1.55 -13.20 -20.06
N GLY A 199 2.18 -14.15 -19.38
CA GLY A 199 3.62 -14.41 -19.50
C GLY A 199 4.49 -13.25 -19.02
N GLU A 200 4.00 -12.44 -18.09
CA GLU A 200 4.65 -11.23 -17.62
C GLU A 200 6.00 -11.50 -16.99
N LYS A 201 6.93 -10.58 -17.25
CA LYS A 201 8.19 -10.45 -16.49
C LYS A 201 7.98 -9.54 -15.29
N LEU A 202 8.90 -9.63 -14.34
CA LEU A 202 8.97 -8.69 -13.23
C LEU A 202 9.19 -7.27 -13.77
N ARG A 203 8.28 -6.36 -13.48
CA ARG A 203 8.31 -4.96 -13.92
C ARG A 203 7.38 -4.10 -13.08
N ASN A 204 7.50 -2.79 -13.20
CA ASN A 204 6.50 -1.87 -12.68
C ASN A 204 5.23 -1.92 -13.54
N PRO A 205 4.09 -2.39 -13.01
CA PRO A 205 2.84 -2.45 -13.76
C PRO A 205 2.06 -1.12 -13.74
N GLY A 206 2.53 -0.11 -13.00
CA GLY A 206 1.82 1.14 -12.75
C GLY A 206 0.90 1.10 -11.52
N ALA A 207 -0.16 1.88 -11.55
CA ALA A 207 -1.17 1.91 -10.48
C ALA A 207 -2.18 0.78 -10.63
N VAL A 208 -2.76 0.33 -9.51
CA VAL A 208 -3.87 -0.64 -9.51
C VAL A 208 -5.05 -0.07 -10.29
N PRO A 209 -5.53 -0.73 -11.36
CA PRO A 209 -6.61 -0.21 -12.19
C PRO A 209 -8.01 -0.56 -11.68
N TYR A 210 -8.13 -1.08 -10.46
CA TYR A 210 -9.36 -1.53 -9.83
C TYR A 210 -9.67 -0.73 -8.58
N SER A 211 -10.94 -0.66 -8.21
CA SER A 211 -11.34 -0.14 -6.90
C SER A 211 -10.86 -1.10 -5.81
N VAL A 212 -10.21 -0.56 -4.81
CA VAL A 212 -9.78 -1.27 -3.60
C VAL A 212 -10.56 -0.81 -2.37
N SER A 213 -11.65 -0.04 -2.55
CA SER A 213 -12.50 0.39 -1.45
C SER A 213 -13.03 -0.81 -0.66
N PRO A 214 -12.99 -0.77 0.70
CA PRO A 214 -12.84 0.40 1.56
C PRO A 214 -11.39 0.79 1.91
N TRP A 215 -10.36 0.08 1.42
CA TRP A 215 -8.98 0.54 1.59
C TRP A 215 -8.71 1.78 0.74
N GLU A 216 -7.86 2.68 1.23
CA GLU A 216 -7.40 3.85 0.46
C GLU A 216 -6.46 3.45 -0.67
N PHE A 217 -5.66 2.39 -0.46
CA PHE A 217 -4.72 1.84 -1.43
C PHE A 217 -4.41 0.37 -1.11
N ALA A 218 -3.88 -0.34 -2.09
CA ALA A 218 -3.27 -1.64 -1.88
C ALA A 218 -1.77 -1.49 -1.58
N MET A 219 -1.25 -2.26 -0.61
CA MET A 219 0.18 -2.29 -0.31
C MET A 219 0.96 -3.08 -1.37
N ALA A 220 0.30 -4.04 -2.02
CA ALA A 220 0.85 -4.81 -3.12
C ALA A 220 -0.25 -5.16 -4.13
N TRP A 221 0.18 -5.43 -5.36
CA TRP A 221 -0.68 -5.88 -6.45
C TRP A 221 -0.09 -7.09 -7.17
N GLN A 222 -0.84 -8.20 -7.17
CA GLN A 222 -0.59 -9.35 -8.03
C GLN A 222 -1.22 -9.03 -9.39
N TYR A 223 -0.38 -8.73 -10.39
CA TYR A 223 -0.86 -8.23 -11.67
C TYR A 223 -0.89 -9.28 -12.78
N SER A 224 -0.37 -10.48 -12.55
CA SER A 224 -0.52 -11.64 -13.44
C SER A 224 -0.25 -12.93 -12.67
N SER A 225 -0.97 -14.00 -13.07
CA SER A 225 -0.79 -15.38 -12.59
C SER A 225 -0.04 -16.27 -13.60
N THR A 226 0.51 -15.68 -14.65
CA THR A 226 1.19 -16.41 -15.72
C THR A 226 2.60 -15.89 -15.98
N GLY A 227 3.24 -15.34 -14.95
CA GLY A 227 4.58 -14.79 -15.04
C GLY A 227 5.61 -15.81 -15.54
N ASN A 228 6.65 -15.29 -16.17
CA ASN A 228 7.79 -16.06 -16.61
C ASN A 228 9.06 -15.44 -16.01
N VAL A 229 9.49 -15.98 -14.88
CA VAL A 229 10.62 -15.46 -14.09
C VAL A 229 11.77 -16.46 -14.18
N PRO A 230 12.93 -16.06 -14.71
CA PRO A 230 14.13 -16.92 -14.70
C PRO A 230 14.43 -17.47 -13.31
N GLY A 231 14.82 -18.73 -13.21
CA GLY A 231 15.05 -19.43 -11.96
C GLY A 231 13.83 -20.15 -11.40
N ILE A 232 12.61 -19.88 -11.91
CA ILE A 232 11.38 -20.57 -11.55
C ILE A 232 10.90 -21.39 -12.75
N GLY A 233 10.87 -22.70 -12.60
CA GLY A 233 10.67 -23.64 -13.72
C GLY A 233 9.24 -23.74 -14.26
N SER A 234 8.27 -23.07 -13.63
CA SER A 234 6.84 -23.05 -14.01
C SER A 234 6.34 -21.62 -14.15
N LYS A 235 5.07 -21.48 -14.56
CA LYS A 235 4.38 -20.19 -14.43
C LYS A 235 4.28 -19.81 -12.96
N VAL A 236 4.44 -18.51 -12.68
CA VAL A 236 4.46 -17.97 -11.34
C VAL A 236 3.69 -16.66 -11.29
N ASP A 237 3.08 -16.39 -10.16
CA ASP A 237 2.40 -15.14 -9.89
C ASP A 237 3.43 -14.02 -9.73
N VAL A 238 3.18 -12.87 -10.36
CA VAL A 238 4.08 -11.72 -10.34
C VAL A 238 3.40 -10.52 -9.71
N ASN A 239 4.18 -9.84 -8.88
CA ASN A 239 3.70 -8.87 -7.92
C ASN A 239 4.51 -7.57 -7.95
N TRP A 240 3.85 -6.50 -7.54
CA TRP A 240 4.42 -5.19 -7.30
C TRP A 240 4.10 -4.74 -5.88
N PHE A 241 5.11 -4.34 -5.12
CA PHE A 241 4.96 -3.76 -3.79
C PHE A 241 5.07 -2.24 -3.87
N TYR A 242 4.05 -1.54 -3.37
CA TYR A 242 3.99 -0.07 -3.36
C TYR A 242 4.70 0.53 -2.15
N GLY A 243 5.92 0.10 -1.89
CA GLY A 243 6.69 0.55 -0.75
C GLY A 243 8.18 0.46 -0.99
N THR A 244 8.96 0.61 0.07
CA THR A 244 10.41 0.47 0.10
C THR A 244 10.81 -0.73 0.95
N ALA A 245 12.10 -1.11 0.92
CA ALA A 245 12.64 -2.12 1.82
C ALA A 245 12.39 -1.76 3.31
N ALA A 246 12.42 -0.48 3.67
CA ALA A 246 12.10 -0.03 5.02
C ALA A 246 10.62 -0.23 5.36
N THR A 247 9.72 0.06 4.41
CA THR A 247 8.28 -0.21 4.56
C THR A 247 8.02 -1.71 4.68
N TRP A 248 8.70 -2.54 3.87
CA TRP A 248 8.63 -3.99 3.99
C TRP A 248 9.03 -4.48 5.38
N ALA A 249 10.15 -3.97 5.90
CA ALA A 249 10.65 -4.33 7.24
C ALA A 249 9.63 -4.04 8.35
N LEU A 250 8.88 -2.93 8.24
CA LEU A 250 7.81 -2.61 9.20
C LEU A 250 6.66 -3.62 9.13
N TYR A 251 6.20 -3.98 7.93
CA TYR A 251 5.17 -5.03 7.77
C TYR A 251 5.64 -6.40 8.26
N ALA A 252 6.93 -6.69 8.12
CA ALA A 252 7.52 -7.95 8.58
C ALA A 252 7.81 -7.99 10.09
N GLY A 253 7.70 -6.86 10.79
CA GLY A 253 8.05 -6.75 12.21
C GLY A 253 9.55 -6.73 12.48
N GLN A 254 10.34 -6.43 11.45
CA GLN A 254 11.79 -6.30 11.61
C GLN A 254 12.10 -4.97 12.30
N SER A 255 12.85 -5.02 13.39
CA SER A 255 13.37 -3.80 14.01
C SER A 255 14.31 -3.12 13.01
N THR A 256 14.06 -1.85 12.70
CA THR A 256 14.92 -1.03 11.83
C THR A 256 16.23 -0.61 12.53
N ALA A 257 16.71 -1.39 13.49
CA ALA A 257 18.06 -1.26 14.00
C ALA A 257 19.02 -1.64 12.86
N ALA A 258 19.86 -0.68 12.50
CA ALA A 258 20.79 -0.69 11.38
C ALA A 258 21.43 -2.07 11.11
N GLN A 259 21.41 -2.49 9.84
CA GLN A 259 22.22 -3.59 9.33
C GLN A 259 23.70 -3.34 9.66
N PRO A 260 24.46 -4.29 10.20
CA PRO A 260 25.88 -4.08 10.49
C PRO A 260 26.68 -4.03 9.20
N THR A 261 27.20 -2.86 8.87
CA THR A 261 28.37 -2.71 8.00
C THR A 261 29.62 -3.26 8.72
N PRO A 262 30.61 -3.84 8.00
CA PRO A 262 31.81 -4.43 8.65
C PRO A 262 32.56 -3.38 9.45
N ALA A 263 33.03 -3.82 10.60
CA ALA A 263 33.66 -3.12 11.68
C ALA A 263 34.49 -1.88 11.35
N GLN A 264 34.04 -0.73 11.86
CA GLN A 264 34.92 0.33 12.34
C GLN A 264 34.37 0.91 13.65
N GLN A 265 35.28 1.15 14.53
CA GLN A 265 35.24 1.48 15.95
C GLN A 265 34.10 2.40 16.43
N ARG A 266 33.56 1.98 17.54
CA ARG A 266 32.47 2.56 18.34
C ARG A 266 32.86 3.85 19.06
N PRO A 267 32.05 4.92 19.01
CA PRO A 267 31.85 5.85 20.12
C PRO A 267 30.52 5.57 20.86
N LYS A 268 30.54 5.92 22.12
CA LYS A 268 29.58 5.74 23.22
C LYS A 268 28.12 6.14 22.92
N PRO A 269 27.11 5.52 23.57
CA PRO A 269 25.71 5.64 23.17
C PRO A 269 25.13 7.01 23.52
N ALA A 270 24.49 7.62 22.51
CA ALA A 270 23.54 8.71 22.70
C ALA A 270 22.11 8.15 22.54
N THR A 271 21.24 8.62 23.40
CA THR A 271 19.83 8.34 23.59
C THR A 271 19.04 8.20 22.29
N ALA A 272 18.16 7.20 22.25
CA ALA A 272 17.19 6.94 21.17
C ALA A 272 16.36 8.20 20.87
N GLN A 273 16.54 8.76 19.68
CA GLN A 273 15.60 9.73 19.10
C GLN A 273 14.63 8.97 18.17
N THR A 274 13.39 8.91 18.60
CA THR A 274 12.24 8.71 17.69
C THR A 274 12.13 9.97 16.83
N GLY A 275 12.90 10.01 15.73
CA GLY A 275 12.92 11.16 14.83
C GLY A 275 11.76 11.10 13.84
N ALA A 276 10.94 12.16 13.80
CA ALA A 276 10.03 12.43 12.70
C ALA A 276 10.78 12.39 11.34
N PRO A 277 10.10 12.05 10.23
CA PRO A 277 10.73 11.91 8.93
C PRO A 277 11.49 13.18 8.54
N VAL A 278 12.72 12.99 8.03
CA VAL A 278 13.60 14.08 7.59
C VAL A 278 13.23 14.50 6.18
N GLY A 279 13.00 15.78 5.97
CA GLY A 279 12.61 16.37 4.70
C GLY A 279 11.58 17.49 4.90
N ASP A 280 11.32 18.29 3.87
CA ASP A 280 10.25 19.27 3.92
C ASP A 280 8.87 18.58 3.86
N ALA A 281 7.85 19.24 4.40
CA ALA A 281 6.52 18.69 4.53
C ALA A 281 5.86 18.39 3.15
N GLU A 282 6.21 19.15 2.12
CA GLU A 282 5.72 18.95 0.76
C GLU A 282 6.28 17.66 0.14
N THR A 283 7.57 17.37 0.35
CA THR A 283 8.20 16.12 -0.07
C THR A 283 7.58 14.92 0.65
N ILE A 284 7.40 15.03 1.98
CA ILE A 284 6.78 13.98 2.79
C ILE A 284 5.32 13.76 2.37
N ALA A 285 4.56 14.82 2.11
CA ALA A 285 3.19 14.72 1.59
C ALA A 285 3.13 14.00 0.24
N THR A 286 4.11 14.24 -0.65
CA THR A 286 4.23 13.48 -1.90
C THR A 286 4.46 12.00 -1.64
N GLN A 287 5.28 11.67 -0.66
CA GLN A 287 5.55 10.29 -0.25
C GLN A 287 4.31 9.64 0.41
N VAL A 288 3.54 10.40 1.19
CA VAL A 288 2.26 9.95 1.75
C VAL A 288 1.26 9.62 0.65
N VAL A 289 1.11 10.48 -0.36
CA VAL A 289 0.23 10.23 -1.53
C VAL A 289 0.69 9.00 -2.32
N ARG A 290 1.99 8.71 -2.34
CA ARG A 290 2.55 7.49 -2.93
C ARG A 290 2.45 6.25 -2.03
N GLY A 291 1.82 6.35 -0.85
CA GLY A 291 1.59 5.22 0.06
C GLY A 291 2.78 4.85 0.96
N LEU A 292 3.89 5.62 0.95
CA LEU A 292 5.12 5.29 1.67
C LEU A 292 4.99 5.33 3.21
N TYR A 293 3.93 5.91 3.73
CA TYR A 293 3.66 6.03 5.17
C TYR A 293 2.46 5.20 5.63
N GLY A 294 2.00 4.24 4.81
CA GLY A 294 0.83 3.44 5.17
C GLY A 294 -0.43 4.29 5.38
N ASN A 295 -1.36 3.84 6.22
CA ASN A 295 -2.62 4.53 6.55
C ASN A 295 -2.91 4.51 8.07
N GLY A 296 -3.94 5.24 8.48
CA GLY A 296 -4.47 5.25 9.83
C GLY A 296 -3.45 5.58 10.92
N LEU A 297 -3.47 4.79 12.00
CA LEU A 297 -2.57 4.99 13.15
C LEU A 297 -1.10 4.78 12.79
N HIS A 298 -0.81 3.90 11.83
CA HIS A 298 0.55 3.63 11.40
C HIS A 298 1.18 4.87 10.73
N ARG A 299 0.44 5.54 9.84
CA ARG A 299 0.87 6.82 9.25
C ARG A 299 1.12 7.87 10.33
N ARG A 300 0.24 7.94 11.31
CA ARG A 300 0.40 8.87 12.44
C ARG A 300 1.66 8.57 13.26
N GLN A 301 1.97 7.30 13.49
CA GLN A 301 3.20 6.89 14.18
C GLN A 301 4.46 7.21 13.38
N LEU A 302 4.46 6.92 12.07
CA LEU A 302 5.60 7.20 11.19
C LEU A 302 5.86 8.69 10.97
N LEU A 303 4.81 9.49 10.88
CA LEU A 303 4.91 10.94 10.72
C LEU A 303 5.15 11.66 12.05
N GLY A 304 4.81 11.04 13.17
CA GLY A 304 5.00 11.59 14.51
C GLY A 304 4.39 12.98 14.65
N ASN A 305 5.14 13.93 15.19
CA ASN A 305 4.73 15.33 15.35
C ASN A 305 4.50 16.08 14.02
N ARG A 306 4.92 15.53 12.91
CA ARG A 306 4.70 16.10 11.57
C ARG A 306 3.40 15.65 10.89
N TYR A 307 2.64 14.75 11.52
CA TYR A 307 1.44 14.17 10.94
C TYR A 307 0.45 15.24 10.47
N ASP A 308 0.11 16.17 11.34
CA ASP A 308 -0.94 17.15 11.04
C ASP A 308 -0.50 18.14 9.93
N GLU A 309 0.77 18.57 9.95
CA GLU A 309 1.38 19.41 8.91
C GLU A 309 1.38 18.71 7.55
N VAL A 310 1.86 17.48 7.50
CA VAL A 310 1.95 16.70 6.26
C VAL A 310 0.57 16.36 5.70
N MET A 311 -0.35 15.92 6.57
CA MET A 311 -1.71 15.59 6.14
C MET A 311 -2.51 16.81 5.69
N ALA A 312 -2.25 18.00 6.22
CA ALA A 312 -2.83 19.23 5.71
C ALA A 312 -2.44 19.49 4.24
N ILE A 313 -1.18 19.20 3.88
CA ILE A 313 -0.70 19.33 2.51
C ILE A 313 -1.32 18.24 1.61
N VAL A 314 -1.33 16.99 2.07
CA VAL A 314 -1.97 15.87 1.35
C VAL A 314 -3.43 16.20 1.04
N ASN A 315 -4.18 16.62 2.05
CA ASN A 315 -5.59 16.96 1.91
C ASN A 315 -5.81 18.15 0.97
N ARG A 316 -4.97 19.19 1.03
CA ARG A 316 -5.01 20.34 0.12
C ARG A 316 -4.76 19.92 -1.33
N ARG A 317 -3.80 19.04 -1.60
CA ARG A 317 -3.51 18.53 -2.94
C ARG A 317 -4.64 17.67 -3.50
N LEU A 318 -5.24 16.84 -2.66
CA LEU A 318 -6.40 16.04 -3.03
C LEU A 318 -7.64 16.91 -3.26
N ALA A 319 -7.83 17.97 -2.48
CA ALA A 319 -8.91 18.94 -2.68
C ALA A 319 -8.71 19.83 -3.91
N GLY A 320 -7.47 20.13 -4.31
CA GLY A 320 -7.14 20.93 -5.50
C GLY A 320 -7.45 20.24 -6.83
N SER A 321 -7.78 18.95 -6.81
CA SER A 321 -8.23 18.18 -7.98
C SER A 321 -9.76 18.19 -8.16
N SER A 322 -10.52 18.86 -7.28
CA SER A 322 -11.98 18.95 -7.33
C SER A 322 -12.40 20.40 -7.16
N GLY A 323 -12.97 20.94 -8.21
CA GLY A 323 -13.36 22.32 -8.44
C GLY A 323 -13.90 23.14 -7.28
N SER A 324 -13.49 24.38 -7.32
CA SER A 324 -14.09 25.65 -6.87
C SER A 324 -14.92 25.67 -5.58
N VAL A 325 -14.29 26.24 -4.56
CA VAL A 325 -14.98 26.83 -3.41
C VAL A 325 -15.67 28.11 -3.88
N SER A 326 -17.00 28.12 -3.93
CA SER A 326 -17.77 29.36 -4.05
C SER A 326 -17.97 29.97 -2.67
N GLY A 327 -17.50 31.22 -2.51
CA GLY A 327 -17.50 31.95 -1.26
C GLY A 327 -18.87 32.48 -0.87
N ASN A 328 -19.01 32.56 0.39
CA ASN A 328 -19.64 33.51 1.30
C ASN A 328 -20.85 34.31 0.84
N ASN A 329 -22.01 33.91 1.36
CA ASN A 329 -23.07 34.87 1.79
C ASN A 329 -23.84 34.18 2.93
N GLY A 330 -23.87 34.78 4.12
CA GLY A 330 -24.79 34.60 5.28
C GLY A 330 -25.55 33.29 5.48
N GLY A 331 -25.07 32.16 4.97
CA GLY A 331 -25.72 30.85 4.95
C GLY A 331 -24.82 29.75 5.51
N ALA A 332 -25.37 28.57 5.70
CA ALA A 332 -24.69 27.37 6.18
C ALA A 332 -23.37 27.13 5.44
N TYR A 333 -22.31 26.77 6.17
CA TYR A 333 -21.05 26.36 5.57
C TYR A 333 -21.18 24.92 5.05
N CYS A 334 -21.09 24.75 3.77
CA CYS A 334 -21.27 23.45 3.12
C CYS A 334 -19.99 22.97 2.44
N VAL A 335 -19.77 21.65 2.46
CA VAL A 335 -18.70 20.98 1.74
C VAL A 335 -19.25 19.77 0.98
N VAL A 336 -18.59 19.41 -0.10
CA VAL A 336 -18.86 18.16 -0.81
C VAL A 336 -18.00 17.05 -0.20
N VAL A 337 -18.63 15.94 0.13
CA VAL A 337 -17.97 14.74 0.68
C VAL A 337 -17.08 14.15 -0.39
N SER A 338 -15.81 13.96 -0.06
CA SER A 338 -14.84 13.25 -0.90
C SER A 338 -14.79 11.76 -0.54
N SER A 339 -14.25 10.96 -1.44
CA SER A 339 -14.03 9.53 -1.15
C SER A 339 -13.13 9.36 0.08
N GLY A 340 -13.58 8.53 1.05
CA GLY A 340 -12.89 8.32 2.32
C GLY A 340 -13.22 9.32 3.44
N ASP A 341 -14.06 10.32 3.18
CA ASP A 341 -14.50 11.25 4.22
C ASP A 341 -15.41 10.58 5.26
N THR A 342 -15.22 10.99 6.51
CA THR A 342 -16.18 10.79 7.60
C THR A 342 -16.65 12.16 8.09
N MET A 343 -17.85 12.27 8.67
CA MET A 343 -18.28 13.55 9.24
C MET A 343 -17.34 14.05 10.34
N GLY A 344 -16.74 13.14 11.10
CA GLY A 344 -15.71 13.49 12.08
C GLY A 344 -14.49 14.14 11.43
N ALA A 345 -13.99 13.57 10.33
CA ALA A 345 -12.85 14.13 9.58
C ALA A 345 -13.21 15.49 8.94
N ILE A 346 -14.41 15.60 8.37
CA ILE A 346 -14.92 16.86 7.80
C ILE A 346 -15.03 17.93 8.89
N ALA A 347 -15.61 17.61 10.05
CA ALA A 347 -15.76 18.55 11.17
C ALA A 347 -14.41 19.06 11.68
N ILE A 348 -13.43 18.16 11.81
CA ILE A 348 -12.08 18.53 12.28
C ILE A 348 -11.36 19.40 11.25
N ARG A 349 -11.30 18.97 9.97
CA ARG A 349 -10.56 19.72 8.92
C ARG A 349 -11.16 21.10 8.62
N THR A 350 -12.45 21.28 8.88
CA THR A 350 -13.13 22.57 8.70
C THR A 350 -13.16 23.44 9.94
N GLY A 351 -12.68 22.91 11.09
CA GLY A 351 -12.78 23.58 12.37
C GLY A 351 -14.20 23.74 12.91
N ARG A 352 -15.17 22.95 12.39
CA ARG A 352 -16.58 23.04 12.72
C ARG A 352 -17.07 21.79 13.43
N THR A 353 -16.74 21.71 14.72
CA THR A 353 -17.10 20.60 15.60
C THR A 353 -18.32 20.98 16.46
N PRO A 354 -19.12 20.01 16.93
CA PRO A 354 -18.99 18.55 16.72
C PRO A 354 -19.55 18.09 15.37
N ALA A 355 -19.20 16.86 14.96
CA ALA A 355 -19.72 16.25 13.74
C ALA A 355 -21.26 16.13 13.75
N SER A 356 -21.87 15.99 14.92
CA SER A 356 -23.32 15.96 15.09
C SER A 356 -24.07 17.26 14.76
N ALA A 357 -23.33 18.38 14.68
CA ALA A 357 -23.89 19.68 14.31
C ALA A 357 -23.96 19.88 12.77
N TRP A 358 -23.49 18.91 12.02
CA TRP A 358 -23.57 18.91 10.57
C TRP A 358 -24.88 18.32 10.09
N SER A 359 -25.50 19.01 9.18
CA SER A 359 -26.69 18.55 8.47
C SER A 359 -26.25 17.69 7.27
N VAL A 360 -26.73 16.46 7.20
CA VAL A 360 -26.45 15.50 6.14
C VAL A 360 -27.75 15.04 5.49
N PRO A 361 -27.80 14.84 4.16
CA PRO A 361 -29.02 14.44 3.46
C PRO A 361 -29.62 13.10 3.96
N SER A 362 -28.80 12.22 4.50
CA SER A 362 -29.26 10.95 5.09
C SER A 362 -29.92 11.10 6.47
N GLY A 363 -29.83 12.29 7.09
CA GLY A 363 -30.22 12.51 8.49
C GLY A 363 -29.32 11.77 9.52
N ASN A 364 -28.32 11.03 9.08
CA ASN A 364 -27.41 10.29 9.93
C ASN A 364 -25.96 10.61 9.57
N VAL A 365 -25.25 11.30 10.48
CA VAL A 365 -23.86 11.75 10.28
C VAL A 365 -22.85 10.61 10.07
N ASN A 366 -23.21 9.37 10.40
CA ASN A 366 -22.40 8.19 10.14
C ASN A 366 -22.69 7.57 8.74
N ARG A 367 -23.60 8.17 7.96
CA ARG A 367 -24.00 7.70 6.62
C ARG A 367 -23.84 8.83 5.62
N ILE A 368 -22.61 9.08 5.21
CA ILE A 368 -22.25 10.02 4.14
C ILE A 368 -21.52 9.27 3.01
N TRP A 369 -21.57 9.80 1.80
CA TRP A 369 -20.95 9.20 0.62
C TRP A 369 -20.36 10.27 -0.30
N PRO A 370 -19.36 9.92 -1.08
CA PRO A 370 -18.69 10.85 -2.00
C PRO A 370 -19.66 11.54 -2.95
N GLY A 371 -19.45 12.85 -3.17
CA GLY A 371 -20.32 13.70 -3.98
C GLY A 371 -21.50 14.30 -3.22
N GLN A 372 -21.79 13.86 -2.00
CA GLN A 372 -22.84 14.42 -1.16
C GLN A 372 -22.43 15.77 -0.59
N GLN A 373 -23.32 16.75 -0.61
CA GLN A 373 -23.12 18.02 0.09
C GLN A 373 -23.58 17.89 1.55
N VAL A 374 -22.73 18.31 2.49
CA VAL A 374 -23.02 18.37 3.93
C VAL A 374 -22.76 19.77 4.45
N CYS A 375 -23.60 20.25 5.37
CA CYS A 375 -23.60 21.66 5.78
C CYS A 375 -23.56 21.82 7.31
N TYR A 376 -22.75 22.75 7.80
CA TYR A 376 -22.65 23.11 9.21
C TYR A 376 -23.48 24.36 9.49
N GLY A 377 -24.32 24.33 10.55
CA GLY A 377 -25.12 25.49 10.97
C GLY A 377 -26.28 25.85 10.06
N GLY A 378 -26.70 24.96 9.17
CA GLY A 378 -27.84 25.15 8.27
C GLY A 378 -28.67 23.89 8.14
N THR A 379 -29.95 24.05 7.80
CA THR A 379 -30.73 22.97 7.23
C THR A 379 -30.15 22.68 5.86
N THR A 380 -29.78 21.42 5.59
CA THR A 380 -29.65 20.97 4.21
C THR A 380 -31.00 21.28 3.59
N ALA A 381 -31.06 22.23 2.64
CA ALA A 381 -32.12 22.18 1.71
C ALA A 381 -32.10 20.78 1.15
N SER A 382 -33.07 19.97 1.53
CA SER A 382 -33.39 18.78 0.80
C SER A 382 -33.65 19.28 -0.62
N SER A 383 -32.62 19.33 -1.45
CA SER A 383 -32.78 19.11 -2.84
C SER A 383 -33.15 17.63 -2.99
N VAL A 384 -34.30 17.29 -2.43
CA VAL A 384 -35.18 16.35 -3.09
C VAL A 384 -35.36 17.04 -4.42
N GLY A 385 -34.51 16.67 -5.41
CA GLY A 385 -34.87 16.96 -6.79
C GLY A 385 -36.30 16.49 -6.90
N ALA A 386 -37.18 17.45 -6.97
CA ALA A 386 -38.57 17.17 -7.31
C ALA A 386 -38.48 16.22 -8.48
N HIS A 387 -38.93 15.01 -8.29
CA HIS A 387 -39.18 14.10 -9.38
C HIS A 387 -40.05 14.83 -10.38
N VAL A 388 -39.46 15.40 -11.42
CA VAL A 388 -40.16 15.77 -12.60
C VAL A 388 -40.55 14.45 -13.24
N VAL A 389 -41.76 14.01 -12.93
CA VAL A 389 -42.41 12.93 -13.64
C VAL A 389 -42.51 13.38 -15.08
N GLY A 390 -41.67 12.84 -15.97
CA GLY A 390 -41.86 13.04 -17.40
C GLY A 390 -40.68 13.45 -18.27
N THR A 391 -39.45 13.56 -17.77
CA THR A 391 -38.27 13.83 -18.63
C THR A 391 -37.36 12.61 -18.72
N SER A 392 -37.09 12.18 -19.96
CA SER A 392 -36.08 11.15 -20.22
C SER A 392 -34.69 11.71 -19.89
N HIS A 393 -33.83 10.87 -19.26
CA HIS A 393 -32.44 11.19 -18.99
C HIS A 393 -31.52 10.42 -19.97
N VAL A 394 -30.59 11.12 -20.60
CA VAL A 394 -29.58 10.51 -21.43
C VAL A 394 -28.34 10.24 -20.55
N VAL A 395 -27.98 8.98 -20.37
CA VAL A 395 -26.84 8.57 -19.54
C VAL A 395 -25.54 9.13 -20.10
N THR A 396 -24.77 9.80 -19.27
CA THR A 396 -23.41 10.23 -19.57
C THR A 396 -22.36 9.28 -18.99
N ALA A 397 -21.13 9.36 -19.47
CA ALA A 397 -20.07 8.48 -19.01
C ALA A 397 -19.82 8.65 -17.50
N GLY A 398 -19.84 7.53 -16.74
CA GLY A 398 -19.63 7.50 -15.29
C GLY A 398 -20.90 7.62 -14.46
N GLU A 399 -22.08 7.82 -15.06
CA GLU A 399 -23.34 7.83 -14.33
C GLU A 399 -23.83 6.43 -13.96
N SER A 400 -24.56 6.35 -12.87
CA SER A 400 -25.27 5.16 -12.42
C SER A 400 -26.75 5.49 -12.18
N LEU A 401 -27.62 4.47 -12.22
CA LEU A 401 -29.05 4.65 -11.90
C LEU A 401 -29.26 5.34 -10.55
N TRP A 402 -28.39 5.04 -9.62
CA TRP A 402 -28.44 5.62 -8.29
C TRP A 402 -28.06 7.11 -8.30
N ALA A 403 -27.04 7.48 -9.09
CA ALA A 403 -26.64 8.89 -9.25
C ALA A 403 -27.72 9.72 -9.93
N ILE A 404 -28.45 9.13 -10.88
CA ILE A 404 -29.51 9.81 -11.66
C ILE A 404 -30.80 9.92 -10.85
N TYR A 405 -31.23 8.85 -10.17
CA TYR A 405 -32.55 8.73 -9.54
C TYR A 405 -32.55 8.70 -8.02
N GLY A 406 -31.35 8.74 -7.40
CA GLY A 406 -31.19 8.69 -5.94
C GLY A 406 -31.51 7.32 -5.32
N SER A 407 -31.29 7.21 -4.00
CA SER A 407 -31.41 5.98 -3.24
C SER A 407 -32.84 5.41 -3.22
N ALA A 408 -33.84 6.25 -3.29
CA ALA A 408 -35.26 5.85 -3.26
C ALA A 408 -35.86 5.59 -4.65
N GLY A 409 -35.24 6.10 -5.72
CA GLY A 409 -35.82 6.09 -7.06
C GLY A 409 -35.19 5.13 -8.07
N TRP A 410 -33.95 4.73 -7.86
CA TRP A 410 -33.19 3.99 -8.86
C TRP A 410 -33.75 2.59 -9.17
N GLN A 411 -34.30 1.87 -8.20
CA GLN A 411 -34.91 0.55 -8.40
C GLN A 411 -36.18 0.66 -9.25
N ALA A 412 -37.02 1.66 -8.95
CA ALA A 412 -38.21 1.94 -9.74
C ALA A 412 -37.85 2.38 -11.16
N ALA A 413 -36.78 3.18 -11.32
CA ALA A 413 -36.26 3.57 -12.63
C ALA A 413 -35.69 2.37 -13.39
N ALA A 414 -34.94 1.52 -12.75
CA ALA A 414 -34.46 0.27 -13.35
C ALA A 414 -35.62 -0.57 -13.89
N HIS A 415 -36.63 -0.78 -13.09
CA HIS A 415 -37.82 -1.56 -13.48
C HIS A 415 -38.58 -0.92 -14.65
N ARG A 416 -38.81 0.41 -14.61
CA ARG A 416 -39.47 1.14 -15.69
C ARG A 416 -38.73 1.04 -17.02
N ASN A 417 -37.40 0.93 -16.95
CA ASN A 417 -36.52 0.82 -18.13
C ASN A 417 -36.20 -0.62 -18.51
N GLY A 418 -36.86 -1.61 -17.92
CA GLY A 418 -36.65 -3.04 -18.23
C GLY A 418 -35.26 -3.55 -17.87
N LEU A 419 -34.57 -2.89 -16.92
CA LEU A 419 -33.23 -3.29 -16.50
C LEU A 419 -33.32 -4.36 -15.40
N SER A 420 -32.62 -5.46 -15.60
CA SER A 420 -32.45 -6.53 -14.61
C SER A 420 -31.02 -6.51 -14.03
N TYR A 421 -30.82 -7.21 -12.90
CA TYR A 421 -29.48 -7.36 -12.32
C TYR A 421 -28.50 -7.84 -13.38
N PRO A 422 -27.31 -7.21 -13.54
CA PRO A 422 -26.67 -6.22 -12.64
C PRO A 422 -27.00 -4.74 -12.92
N TYR A 423 -28.13 -4.40 -13.53
CA TYR A 423 -28.63 -3.04 -13.74
C TYR A 423 -27.64 -2.10 -14.46
N ILE A 424 -26.95 -2.63 -15.47
CA ILE A 424 -25.94 -1.88 -16.23
C ILE A 424 -26.63 -0.86 -17.13
N ILE A 425 -26.16 0.36 -17.10
CA ILE A 425 -26.54 1.44 -18.03
C ILE A 425 -25.29 1.88 -18.80
N HIS A 426 -25.48 2.38 -20.02
CA HIS A 426 -24.41 2.76 -20.92
C HIS A 426 -24.52 4.23 -21.31
N PRO A 427 -23.39 4.93 -21.54
CA PRO A 427 -23.42 6.28 -22.10
C PRO A 427 -24.23 6.34 -23.38
N GLY A 428 -25.10 7.35 -23.48
CA GLY A 428 -26.05 7.50 -24.57
C GLY A 428 -27.38 6.76 -24.40
N GLN A 429 -27.53 5.91 -23.41
CA GLN A 429 -28.80 5.24 -23.10
C GLN A 429 -29.81 6.24 -22.56
N VAL A 430 -31.02 6.18 -23.09
CA VAL A 430 -32.15 7.05 -22.65
C VAL A 430 -32.94 6.28 -21.58
N LEU A 431 -32.97 6.83 -20.36
CA LEU A 431 -33.78 6.33 -19.25
C LEU A 431 -35.08 7.15 -19.11
N ARG A 432 -36.17 6.46 -18.74
CA ARG A 432 -37.53 7.09 -18.62
C ARG A 432 -38.09 6.89 -17.20
#